data_ba4836aa4268914f4ae9bd06f96339df
#
_entry.id   ba4836aa4268914f4ae9bd06f96339df
#
_cell.length_a   1.000
_cell.length_b   1.000
_cell.length_c   1.000
_cell.angle_alpha   90.00
_cell.angle_beta   90.00
_cell.angle_gamma   90.00
#
_symmetry.space_group_name_H-M   'P 1'
#
loop_
_entity.id
_entity.type
_entity.pdbx_description
1 polymer ?
#
loop_
_entity_poly.entity_id
_entity_poly.type
_entity_poly.pdbx_seq_one_letter_code
_entity_poly.pdbx_strand_id
1 'polypeptide(L)'
;MNIFPIRLEPNADLRKSLKSFAVEQNIQAGFILTTVGSLKQATIRFANRENTTVLTEKFEILSLNGTLANTGIHLHIAIADSNGKVIGGHLSDGCIIYTTAEIVIGIAKDFSFHRSFDEKTGFNELEIKSLISTGVET
;
A
#
# COMPACT_ATOMS: atom_id res chain seq x y z
N MET A 1 -14.48 -8.64 -10.48
CA MET A 1 -13.55 -8.02 -9.54
C MET A 1 -14.34 -7.48 -8.37
N ASN A 2 -13.95 -7.82 -7.16
CA ASN A 2 -14.50 -7.18 -5.95
C ASN A 2 -13.73 -5.90 -5.69
N ILE A 3 -14.46 -4.86 -5.30
CA ILE A 3 -13.91 -3.53 -5.07
C ILE A 3 -14.34 -3.05 -3.68
N PHE A 4 -13.39 -2.53 -2.92
CA PHE A 4 -13.63 -1.92 -1.61
C PHE A 4 -13.28 -0.43 -1.65
N PRO A 5 -14.26 0.47 -1.76
CA PRO A 5 -14.00 1.89 -1.50
C PRO A 5 -13.97 2.14 0.00
N ILE A 6 -12.95 2.83 0.46
CA ILE A 6 -12.80 3.22 1.86
C ILE A 6 -12.39 4.68 1.96
N ARG A 7 -12.72 5.29 3.08
CA ARG A 7 -12.25 6.62 3.45
C ARG A 7 -11.55 6.56 4.79
N LEU A 8 -10.34 7.10 4.85
CA LEU A 8 -9.64 7.33 6.11
C LEU A 8 -9.84 8.78 6.56
N GLU A 9 -10.11 8.93 7.83
CA GLU A 9 -10.38 10.21 8.46
C GLU A 9 -9.10 10.91 8.94
N PRO A 10 -9.17 12.21 9.31
CA PRO A 10 -8.03 12.92 9.89
C PRO A 10 -7.39 12.16 11.05
N ASN A 11 -6.08 12.23 11.12
CA ASN A 11 -5.22 11.60 12.13
C ASN A 11 -5.05 10.08 12.02
N ALA A 12 -5.69 9.43 11.07
CA ALA A 12 -5.42 8.01 10.79
C ALA A 12 -4.01 7.83 10.21
N ASP A 13 -3.38 6.72 10.53
CA ASP A 13 -2.12 6.29 9.92
C ASP A 13 -2.46 5.49 8.66
N LEU A 14 -1.99 5.97 7.51
CA LEU A 14 -2.33 5.39 6.21
C LEU A 14 -1.94 3.92 6.10
N ARG A 15 -0.68 3.60 6.37
CA ARG A 15 -0.17 2.22 6.23
C ARG A 15 -0.81 1.29 7.25
N LYS A 16 -0.87 1.70 8.51
CA LYS A 16 -1.48 0.89 9.58
C LYS A 16 -2.96 0.62 9.32
N SER A 17 -3.70 1.61 8.83
CA SER A 17 -5.12 1.46 8.49
C SER A 17 -5.32 0.45 7.36
N LEU A 18 -4.48 0.52 6.31
CA LEU A 18 -4.55 -0.43 5.19
C LEU A 18 -4.17 -1.85 5.61
N LYS A 19 -3.16 -1.98 6.46
CA LYS A 19 -2.75 -3.28 7.00
C LYS A 19 -3.86 -3.91 7.86
N SER A 20 -4.47 -3.13 8.74
CA SER A 20 -5.61 -3.59 9.55
C SER A 20 -6.80 -3.99 8.68
N PHE A 21 -7.12 -3.19 7.67
CA PHE A 21 -8.20 -3.49 6.72
C PHE A 21 -7.96 -4.81 5.99
N ALA A 22 -6.73 -5.04 5.51
CA ALA A 22 -6.37 -6.29 4.83
C ALA A 22 -6.55 -7.52 5.72
N VAL A 23 -6.22 -7.42 6.99
CA VAL A 23 -6.40 -8.49 7.98
C VAL A 23 -7.88 -8.69 8.32
N GLU A 24 -8.60 -7.61 8.66
CA GLU A 24 -10.01 -7.66 9.05
C GLU A 24 -10.92 -8.21 7.95
N GLN A 25 -10.65 -7.82 6.70
CA GLN A 25 -11.40 -8.29 5.53
C GLN A 25 -10.86 -9.59 4.95
N ASN A 26 -9.82 -10.16 5.55
CA ASN A 26 -9.14 -11.36 5.08
C ASN A 26 -8.80 -11.29 3.58
N ILE A 27 -8.17 -10.19 3.18
CA ILE A 27 -7.79 -9.97 1.78
C ILE A 27 -6.66 -10.93 1.41
N GLN A 28 -6.90 -11.76 0.39
CA GLN A 28 -5.93 -12.72 -0.10
C GLN A 28 -4.98 -12.13 -1.16
N ALA A 29 -5.52 -11.29 -2.05
CA ALA A 29 -4.77 -10.66 -3.12
C ALA A 29 -5.40 -9.32 -3.48
N GLY A 30 -4.97 -8.26 -2.80
CA GLY A 30 -5.46 -6.91 -3.00
C GLY A 30 -4.44 -6.02 -3.70
N PHE A 31 -4.93 -4.95 -4.31
CA PHE A 31 -4.11 -3.92 -4.93
C PHE A 31 -4.83 -2.57 -4.88
N ILE A 32 -4.07 -1.51 -4.93
CA ILE A 32 -4.63 -0.16 -4.94
C ILE A 32 -5.06 0.19 -6.37
N LEU A 33 -6.34 0.52 -6.55
CA LEU A 33 -6.85 1.03 -7.82
C LEU A 33 -6.65 2.54 -7.94
N THR A 34 -7.03 3.28 -6.90
CA THR A 34 -6.91 4.74 -6.90
C THR A 34 -6.87 5.28 -5.48
N THR A 35 -6.24 6.43 -5.31
CA THR A 35 -6.17 7.13 -4.03
C THR A 35 -6.14 8.63 -4.26
N VAL A 36 -6.95 9.35 -3.51
CA VAL A 36 -6.92 10.81 -3.41
C VAL A 36 -6.92 11.18 -1.92
N GLY A 37 -6.11 12.14 -1.55
CA GLY A 37 -6.10 12.59 -0.16
C GLY A 37 -4.92 13.47 0.18
N SER A 38 -4.76 13.71 1.48
CA SER A 38 -3.73 14.59 2.01
C SER A 38 -3.12 14.06 3.30
N LEU A 39 -1.86 14.40 3.52
CA LEU A 39 -1.12 14.08 4.72
C LEU A 39 -0.71 15.34 5.47
N LYS A 40 -0.59 15.27 6.79
CA LYS A 40 0.06 16.28 7.62
C LYS A 40 1.43 15.84 8.12
N GLN A 41 1.78 14.59 7.91
CA GLN A 41 3.08 14.00 8.17
C GLN A 41 3.29 12.87 7.19
N ALA A 42 4.48 12.78 6.64
CA ALA A 42 4.89 11.68 5.78
C ALA A 42 6.13 11.01 6.35
N THR A 43 6.12 9.69 6.41
CA THR A 43 7.27 8.87 6.79
C THR A 43 7.54 7.93 5.62
N ILE A 44 8.63 8.21 4.91
CA ILE A 44 8.94 7.57 3.63
C ILE A 44 10.38 7.06 3.67
N ARG A 45 10.59 5.86 3.16
CA ARG A 45 11.94 5.36 2.91
C ARG A 45 12.31 5.62 1.46
N PHE A 46 13.25 6.52 1.25
CA PHE A 46 13.74 6.85 -0.10
C PHE A 46 14.60 5.72 -0.69
N ALA A 47 14.79 5.79 -2.00
CA ALA A 47 15.55 4.78 -2.73
C ALA A 47 16.95 4.57 -2.15
N ASN A 48 17.33 3.32 -2.00
CA ASN A 48 18.64 2.89 -1.48
C ASN A 48 18.98 3.43 -0.08
N ARG A 49 17.97 3.72 0.73
CA ARG A 49 18.14 4.12 2.13
C ARG A 49 17.68 3.01 3.05
N GLU A 50 18.36 2.83 4.19
CA GLU A 50 17.96 1.87 5.23
C GLU A 50 16.89 2.46 6.16
N ASN A 51 16.98 3.77 6.41
CA ASN A 51 16.12 4.48 7.34
C ASN A 51 15.04 5.29 6.63
N THR A 52 13.94 5.51 7.35
CA THR A 52 12.87 6.40 6.91
C THR A 52 13.23 7.86 7.16
N THR A 53 12.62 8.73 6.37
CA THR A 53 12.64 10.18 6.58
C THR A 53 11.25 10.64 7.00
N VAL A 54 11.16 11.43 8.06
CA VAL A 54 9.91 12.01 8.55
C VAL A 54 9.82 13.47 8.12
N LEU A 55 8.74 13.82 7.44
CA LEU A 55 8.46 15.17 6.96
C LEU A 55 7.15 15.65 7.59
N THR A 56 7.20 16.77 8.30
CA THR A 56 6.03 17.33 8.99
C THR A 56 5.58 18.61 8.31
N GLU A 57 4.78 18.49 7.28
CA GLU A 57 4.13 19.56 6.54
C GLU A 57 2.91 19.00 5.80
N LYS A 58 2.18 19.85 5.11
CA LYS A 58 0.99 19.42 4.37
C LYS A 58 1.38 18.93 2.98
N PHE A 59 0.82 17.77 2.61
CA PHE A 59 1.07 17.15 1.31
C PHE A 59 -0.25 16.69 0.67
N GLU A 60 -0.33 16.80 -0.63
CA GLU A 60 -1.33 16.09 -1.43
C GLU A 60 -0.80 14.70 -1.79
N ILE A 61 -1.62 13.67 -1.64
CA ILE A 61 -1.30 12.33 -2.15
C ILE A 61 -1.59 12.31 -3.64
N LEU A 62 -0.55 12.16 -4.46
CA LEU A 62 -0.68 12.10 -5.92
C LEU A 62 -0.87 10.68 -6.43
N SER A 63 -0.22 9.72 -5.81
CA SER A 63 -0.38 8.31 -6.13
C SER A 63 -0.03 7.42 -4.94
N LEU A 64 -0.70 6.29 -4.87
CA LEU A 64 -0.40 5.20 -3.95
C LEU A 64 -0.59 3.91 -4.75
N ASN A 65 0.47 3.12 -4.85
CA ASN A 65 0.48 1.92 -5.67
C ASN A 65 1.04 0.74 -4.90
N GLY A 66 0.58 -0.44 -5.22
CA GLY A 66 1.14 -1.66 -4.70
C GLY A 66 0.10 -2.71 -4.35
N THR A 67 0.55 -3.70 -3.61
CA THR A 67 -0.25 -4.86 -3.24
C THR A 67 -0.47 -4.92 -1.73
N LEU A 68 -1.60 -5.49 -1.35
CA LEU A 68 -1.92 -5.73 0.05
C LEU A 68 -2.66 -7.05 0.20
N ALA A 69 -2.33 -7.75 1.26
CA ALA A 69 -2.98 -8.99 1.65
C ALA A 69 -2.88 -9.13 3.17
N ASN A 70 -3.60 -10.09 3.73
CA ASN A 70 -3.49 -10.40 5.17
C ASN A 70 -2.08 -10.87 5.57
N THR A 71 -1.27 -11.30 4.61
CA THR A 71 0.12 -11.75 4.80
C THR A 71 1.15 -10.64 4.75
N GLY A 72 0.79 -9.46 4.27
CA GLY A 72 1.69 -8.30 4.18
C GLY A 72 1.26 -7.29 3.14
N ILE A 73 1.83 -6.11 3.23
CA ILE A 73 1.58 -5.01 2.30
C ILE A 73 2.88 -4.44 1.78
N HIS A 74 2.87 -3.99 0.53
CA HIS A 74 4.01 -3.32 -0.09
C HIS A 74 3.49 -2.21 -0.99
N LEU A 75 3.65 -0.97 -0.54
CA LEU A 75 3.07 0.21 -1.16
C LEU A 75 4.14 1.28 -1.36
N HIS A 76 4.09 1.95 -2.51
CA HIS A 76 4.86 3.14 -2.80
C HIS A 76 3.92 4.34 -2.91
N ILE A 77 4.41 5.50 -2.47
CA ILE A 77 3.64 6.74 -2.44
C ILE A 77 4.40 7.86 -3.13
N ALA A 78 3.67 8.70 -3.87
CA ALA A 78 4.16 10.00 -4.34
C ALA A 78 3.26 11.09 -3.76
N ILE A 79 3.88 12.14 -3.24
CA ILE A 79 3.22 13.27 -2.59
C ILE A 79 3.77 14.58 -3.11
N ALA A 80 2.96 15.63 -3.05
CA ALA A 80 3.36 16.98 -3.44
C ALA A 80 3.21 17.96 -2.27
N ASP A 81 4.21 18.80 -2.06
CA ASP A 81 4.17 19.84 -1.04
C ASP A 81 3.39 21.08 -1.50
N SER A 82 3.36 22.13 -0.66
CA SER A 82 2.64 23.38 -0.94
C SER A 82 3.19 24.16 -2.14
N ASN A 83 4.38 23.84 -2.61
CA ASN A 83 4.98 24.41 -3.81
C ASN A 83 4.80 23.52 -5.04
N GLY A 84 4.10 22.39 -4.89
CA GLY A 84 3.93 21.42 -5.96
C GLY A 84 5.15 20.52 -6.20
N LYS A 85 6.14 20.56 -5.32
CA LYS A 85 7.31 19.68 -5.41
C LYS A 85 6.92 18.27 -5.03
N VAL A 86 7.24 17.32 -5.90
CA VAL A 86 6.90 15.91 -5.74
C VAL A 86 8.07 15.14 -5.18
N ILE A 87 7.79 14.36 -4.15
CA ILE A 87 8.72 13.37 -3.58
C ILE A 87 7.96 12.07 -3.36
N GLY A 88 8.68 10.98 -3.25
CA GLY A 88 8.04 9.69 -3.01
C GLY A 88 9.04 8.59 -2.69
N GLY A 89 8.49 7.43 -2.36
CA GLY A 89 9.25 6.25 -2.02
C GLY A 89 8.37 5.18 -1.38
N HIS A 90 9.01 4.34 -0.60
CA HIS A 90 8.36 3.25 0.11
C HIS A 90 7.51 3.79 1.27
N LEU A 91 6.23 3.44 1.28
CA LEU A 91 5.32 3.84 2.36
C LEU A 91 5.70 3.14 3.66
N SER A 92 5.89 3.94 4.70
CA SER A 92 6.16 3.45 6.05
C SER A 92 5.06 3.87 7.02
N ASP A 93 5.02 3.27 8.20
CA ASP A 93 4.15 3.74 9.27
C ASP A 93 4.53 5.17 9.64
N GLY A 94 3.55 5.99 9.97
CA GLY A 94 3.75 7.40 10.27
C GLY A 94 3.37 8.36 9.15
N CYS A 95 2.68 7.90 8.12
CA CYS A 95 1.99 8.75 7.15
C CYS A 95 0.61 9.07 7.68
N ILE A 96 0.43 10.28 8.21
CA ILE A 96 -0.76 10.68 8.97
C ILE A 96 -1.68 11.54 8.10
N ILE A 97 -2.93 11.12 8.00
CA ILE A 97 -3.95 11.80 7.19
C ILE A 97 -4.24 13.20 7.74
N TYR A 98 -4.28 14.19 6.84
CA TYR A 98 -4.66 15.55 7.17
C TYR A 98 -6.18 15.74 7.13
N THR A 99 -6.80 15.62 5.97
CA THR A 99 -8.25 15.80 5.81
C THR A 99 -8.97 14.49 5.47
N THR A 100 -8.41 13.75 4.55
CA THR A 100 -9.03 12.52 4.03
C THR A 100 -8.01 11.70 3.26
N ALA A 101 -8.24 10.41 3.17
CA ALA A 101 -7.72 9.56 2.11
C ALA A 101 -8.86 8.70 1.60
N GLU A 102 -9.20 8.89 0.34
CA GLU A 102 -10.24 8.16 -0.36
C GLU A 102 -9.56 7.10 -1.22
N ILE A 103 -9.74 5.85 -0.86
CA ILE A 103 -8.97 4.73 -1.42
C ILE A 103 -9.93 3.70 -2.00
N VAL A 104 -9.66 3.24 -3.21
CA VAL A 104 -10.38 2.12 -3.80
C VAL A 104 -9.42 0.95 -3.96
N ILE A 105 -9.77 -0.17 -3.34
CA ILE A 105 -8.98 -1.41 -3.34
C ILE A 105 -9.66 -2.42 -4.23
N GLY A 106 -8.91 -3.02 -5.17
CA GLY A 106 -9.36 -4.13 -5.98
C GLY A 106 -8.87 -5.46 -5.44
N ILE A 107 -9.62 -6.51 -5.70
CA ILE A 107 -9.25 -7.88 -5.32
C ILE A 107 -9.03 -8.72 -6.57
N ALA A 108 -7.85 -9.34 -6.66
CA ALA A 108 -7.55 -10.35 -7.67
C ALA A 108 -8.09 -11.71 -7.19
N LYS A 109 -9.33 -12.01 -7.54
CA LYS A 109 -10.14 -13.10 -7.00
C LYS A 109 -9.50 -14.49 -7.10
N ASP A 110 -8.77 -14.74 -8.19
CA ASP A 110 -8.24 -16.07 -8.49
C ASP A 110 -6.81 -16.29 -7.99
N PHE A 111 -6.33 -15.38 -7.14
CA PHE A 111 -4.96 -15.41 -6.64
C PHE A 111 -4.90 -15.21 -5.14
N SER A 112 -3.79 -15.66 -4.55
CA SER A 112 -3.38 -15.27 -3.21
C SER A 112 -1.94 -14.75 -3.24
N PHE A 113 -1.69 -13.71 -2.45
CA PHE A 113 -0.39 -13.06 -2.34
C PHE A 113 0.27 -13.45 -1.02
N HIS A 114 1.53 -13.84 -1.12
CA HIS A 114 2.38 -14.19 0.01
C HIS A 114 3.71 -13.45 -0.09
N ARG A 115 4.49 -13.51 0.97
CA ARG A 115 5.85 -13.00 0.98
C ARG A 115 6.79 -14.15 1.26
N SER A 116 7.80 -14.33 0.40
CA SER A 116 8.81 -15.35 0.55
C SER A 116 10.20 -14.77 0.29
N PHE A 117 11.19 -15.28 1.01
CA PHE A 117 12.56 -14.82 0.87
C PHE A 117 13.12 -15.17 -0.51
N ASP A 118 13.70 -14.17 -1.16
CA ASP A 118 14.37 -14.30 -2.45
C ASP A 118 15.88 -14.09 -2.26
N GLU A 119 16.66 -15.13 -2.52
CA GLU A 119 18.13 -15.08 -2.39
C GLU A 119 18.78 -14.09 -3.36
N LYS A 120 18.14 -13.82 -4.50
CA LYS A 120 18.66 -12.88 -5.51
C LYS A 120 18.59 -11.43 -5.04
N THR A 121 17.62 -11.10 -4.20
CA THR A 121 17.41 -9.73 -3.71
C THR A 121 17.79 -9.56 -2.24
N GLY A 122 17.73 -10.64 -1.46
CA GLY A 122 17.95 -10.62 -0.02
C GLY A 122 16.74 -10.14 0.78
N PHE A 123 15.56 -10.06 0.16
CA PHE A 123 14.33 -9.59 0.79
C PHE A 123 13.19 -10.59 0.61
N ASN A 124 12.14 -10.41 1.41
CA ASN A 124 10.88 -11.12 1.21
C ASN A 124 10.11 -10.46 0.05
N GLU A 125 9.99 -11.18 -1.04
CA GLU A 125 9.35 -10.68 -2.26
C GLU A 125 7.95 -11.26 -2.43
N LEU A 126 7.17 -10.68 -3.35
CA LEU A 126 5.83 -11.13 -3.67
C LEU A 126 5.86 -12.53 -4.27
N GLU A 127 5.13 -13.44 -3.63
CA GLU A 127 4.85 -14.78 -4.16
C GLU A 127 3.37 -14.85 -4.54
N ILE A 128 3.10 -15.12 -5.80
CA ILE A 128 1.73 -15.19 -6.34
C ILE A 128 1.36 -16.65 -6.49
N LYS A 129 0.26 -17.04 -5.85
CA LYS A 129 -0.32 -18.38 -6.00
C LYS A 129 -1.66 -18.29 -6.72
N SER A 130 -1.85 -19.13 -7.72
CA SER A 130 -3.15 -19.29 -8.37
C SER A 130 -4.07 -20.14 -7.48
N LEU A 131 -5.31 -19.69 -7.33
CA LEU A 131 -6.37 -20.44 -6.64
C LEU A 131 -7.21 -21.27 -7.64
N ILE A 132 -6.94 -21.11 -8.93
CA ILE A 132 -7.60 -21.90 -9.96
C ILE A 132 -6.89 -23.24 -10.03
N SER A 133 -7.62 -24.35 -9.78
CA SER A 133 -7.10 -25.66 -10.08
C SER A 133 -7.01 -25.82 -11.60
N THR A 134 -5.76 -25.85 -12.14
CA THR A 134 -5.53 -26.32 -13.47
C THR A 134 -5.75 -27.84 -13.46
N GLY A 135 -6.97 -28.29 -13.70
CA GLY A 135 -7.23 -29.68 -14.00
C GLY A 135 -6.53 -30.02 -15.30
N VAL A 136 -5.34 -30.61 -15.24
CA VAL A 136 -4.78 -31.32 -16.36
C VAL A 136 -5.55 -32.62 -16.43
N GLU A 137 -6.61 -32.67 -17.22
CA GLU A 137 -7.18 -33.94 -17.64
C GLU A 137 -6.17 -34.60 -18.56
N THR A 138 -5.55 -35.66 -18.06
CA THR A 138 -4.77 -36.59 -18.88
C THR A 138 -5.71 -37.57 -19.58
#